data_9bc7041f36499f8061d75591a1bd9239
#
_entry.id   9bc7041f36499f8061d75591a1bd9239
#
_cell.length_a   1.000
_cell.length_b   1.000
_cell.length_c   1.000
_cell.angle_alpha   90.00
_cell.angle_beta   90.00
_cell.angle_gamma   90.00
#
_symmetry.space_group_name_H-M   'P 1'
#
loop_
_entity.id
_entity.type
_entity.pdbx_description
1 polymer ?
#
loop_
_entity_poly.entity_id
_entity_poly.type
_entity_poly.pdbx_seq_one_letter_code
_entity_poly.pdbx_strand_id
1 'polypeptide(L)'
;MAERQAQRRRQSSAAGGTTRGSARGRLLAAAAECFYNDGVNGTGIDAITAAAGVAKMSLYNNFASKDDLVLAYLQARHQEWLDLYGRRLTTATGARAGIVAVFDAYIDHAEMAYRHGFRGCGLLNAAAELPAGAPGRAIVRRHKEDVEALLAAHVADLGTVAPQRVAPLAEQLSFMLEGAVARAGLEGNADLLHRARDLALQVVDASTDTPVR
;
A
#
# COMPACT_ATOMS: atom_id res chain seq x y z
N MET A 1 11.40 -42.08 -27.15
CA MET A 1 11.24 -41.83 -25.70
C MET A 1 11.57 -40.39 -25.25
N ALA A 2 12.52 -39.70 -25.91
CA ALA A 2 12.91 -38.33 -25.56
C ALA A 2 11.82 -37.26 -25.80
N GLU A 3 11.01 -37.37 -26.83
CA GLU A 3 9.96 -36.37 -27.16
C GLU A 3 8.81 -36.35 -26.15
N ARG A 4 8.45 -37.50 -25.55
CA ARG A 4 7.43 -37.55 -24.50
C ARG A 4 7.89 -36.93 -23.17
N GLN A 5 9.19 -36.94 -22.89
CA GLN A 5 9.76 -36.24 -21.72
C GLN A 5 9.86 -34.73 -21.90
N ALA A 6 10.13 -34.27 -23.12
CA ALA A 6 10.15 -32.83 -23.45
C ALA A 6 8.73 -32.22 -23.37
N GLN A 7 7.70 -32.96 -23.77
CA GLN A 7 6.31 -32.52 -23.73
C GLN A 7 5.75 -32.47 -22.31
N ARG A 8 6.19 -33.35 -21.40
CA ARG A 8 5.86 -33.27 -19.96
C ARG A 8 6.54 -32.11 -19.28
N ARG A 9 7.75 -31.71 -19.68
CA ARG A 9 8.45 -30.51 -19.15
C ARG A 9 7.80 -29.21 -19.63
N ARG A 10 7.22 -29.16 -20.83
CA ARG A 10 6.50 -27.99 -21.34
C ARG A 10 5.12 -27.81 -20.69
N GLN A 11 4.49 -28.87 -20.20
CA GLN A 11 3.20 -28.79 -19.48
C GLN A 11 3.36 -28.43 -18.01
N SER A 12 4.56 -28.53 -17.43
CA SER A 12 4.82 -28.12 -16.03
C SER A 12 5.22 -26.63 -15.87
N SER A 13 5.48 -25.90 -16.99
CA SER A 13 5.85 -24.49 -16.94
C SER A 13 4.70 -23.51 -17.24
N ALA A 14 3.48 -24.04 -17.43
CA ALA A 14 2.28 -23.20 -17.69
C ALA A 14 1.39 -23.02 -16.46
N ALA A 15 1.91 -23.19 -15.25
CA ALA A 15 1.18 -22.91 -14.00
C ALA A 15 1.52 -21.53 -13.43
N GLY A 16 1.57 -20.49 -14.30
CA GLY A 16 1.45 -19.09 -13.93
C GLY A 16 -0.02 -18.71 -13.75
N GLY A 17 -0.77 -19.51 -12.96
CA GLY A 17 -2.14 -19.17 -12.57
C GLY A 17 -2.12 -17.97 -11.66
N THR A 18 -2.87 -16.93 -12.02
CA THR A 18 -3.07 -15.69 -11.26
C THR A 18 -3.21 -16.02 -9.77
N THR A 19 -2.42 -15.35 -8.93
CA THR A 19 -2.39 -15.53 -7.46
C THR A 19 -3.79 -15.49 -6.81
N ARG A 20 -4.76 -14.81 -7.43
CA ARG A 20 -6.18 -14.76 -7.01
C ARG A 20 -6.92 -16.11 -7.10
N GLY A 21 -6.56 -17.00 -8.00
CA GLY A 21 -7.21 -18.31 -8.15
C GLY A 21 -6.69 -19.38 -7.18
N SER A 22 -5.49 -19.22 -6.60
CA SER A 22 -4.93 -20.16 -5.64
C SER A 22 -5.62 -20.06 -4.28
N ALA A 23 -5.61 -21.15 -3.48
CA ALA A 23 -6.13 -21.13 -2.11
C ALA A 23 -5.45 -20.03 -1.26
N ARG A 24 -4.12 -19.88 -1.44
CA ARG A 24 -3.34 -18.82 -0.78
C ARG A 24 -3.82 -17.42 -1.17
N GLY A 25 -4.10 -17.17 -2.45
CA GLY A 25 -4.60 -15.88 -2.93
C GLY A 25 -6.01 -15.57 -2.41
N ARG A 26 -6.92 -16.56 -2.39
CA ARG A 26 -8.26 -16.39 -1.81
C ARG A 26 -8.22 -16.09 -0.31
N LEU A 27 -7.37 -16.80 0.44
CA LEU A 27 -7.17 -16.57 1.86
C LEU A 27 -6.63 -15.16 2.13
N LEU A 28 -5.65 -14.72 1.35
CA LEU A 28 -5.07 -13.38 1.50
C LEU A 28 -6.08 -12.27 1.18
N ALA A 29 -6.89 -12.44 0.14
CA ALA A 29 -7.96 -11.50 -0.22
C ALA A 29 -9.04 -11.43 0.86
N ALA A 30 -9.49 -12.58 1.37
CA ALA A 30 -10.47 -12.65 2.47
C ALA A 30 -9.90 -12.04 3.77
N ALA A 31 -8.64 -12.33 4.09
CA ALA A 31 -7.97 -11.75 5.25
C ALA A 31 -7.86 -10.21 5.12
N ALA A 32 -7.57 -9.71 3.92
CA ALA A 32 -7.49 -8.28 3.68
C ALA A 32 -8.83 -7.57 3.94
N GLU A 33 -9.92 -8.15 3.48
CA GLU A 33 -11.27 -7.63 3.73
C GLU A 33 -11.62 -7.69 5.23
N CYS A 34 -11.44 -8.84 5.88
CA CYS A 34 -11.76 -9.02 7.29
C CYS A 34 -10.91 -8.10 8.19
N PHE A 35 -9.58 -8.07 7.99
CA PHE A 35 -8.68 -7.25 8.79
C PHE A 35 -8.93 -5.74 8.63
N TYR A 36 -9.29 -5.30 7.44
CA TYR A 36 -9.61 -3.89 7.22
C TYR A 36 -10.94 -3.49 7.87
N ASN A 37 -11.96 -4.33 7.77
CA ASN A 37 -13.30 -4.03 8.30
C ASN A 37 -13.42 -4.27 9.81
N ASP A 38 -12.90 -5.40 10.29
CA ASP A 38 -13.18 -5.91 11.65
C ASP A 38 -11.96 -5.83 12.57
N GLY A 39 -10.80 -5.42 12.03
CA GLY A 39 -9.51 -5.40 12.74
C GLY A 39 -8.80 -6.76 12.75
N VAL A 40 -7.50 -6.72 13.03
CA VAL A 40 -6.66 -7.93 13.12
C VAL A 40 -7.08 -8.78 14.29
N ASN A 41 -7.25 -8.17 15.48
CA ASN A 41 -7.59 -8.89 16.72
C ASN A 41 -9.04 -9.38 16.70
N GLY A 42 -9.97 -8.61 16.09
CA GLY A 42 -11.38 -8.97 15.96
C GLY A 42 -11.65 -10.10 14.96
N THR A 43 -10.71 -10.40 14.07
CA THR A 43 -10.88 -11.37 12.99
C THR A 43 -10.36 -12.76 13.40
N GLY A 44 -11.24 -13.76 13.43
CA GLY A 44 -10.88 -15.16 13.66
C GLY A 44 -10.51 -15.92 12.38
N ILE A 45 -9.72 -17.01 12.52
CA ILE A 45 -9.34 -17.88 11.38
C ILE A 45 -10.59 -18.47 10.68
N ASP A 46 -11.63 -18.80 11.45
CA ASP A 46 -12.86 -19.39 10.89
C ASP A 46 -13.62 -18.38 10.02
N ALA A 47 -13.63 -17.12 10.38
CA ALA A 47 -14.21 -16.04 9.54
C ALA A 47 -13.45 -15.90 8.21
N ILE A 48 -12.12 -15.90 8.25
CA ILE A 48 -11.27 -15.79 7.05
C ILE A 48 -11.48 -17.00 6.12
N THR A 49 -11.48 -18.22 6.66
CA THR A 49 -11.65 -19.44 5.84
C THR A 49 -13.03 -19.53 5.24
N ALA A 50 -14.07 -19.13 5.98
CA ALA A 50 -15.44 -19.03 5.47
C ALA A 50 -15.53 -18.00 4.33
N ALA A 51 -14.99 -16.80 4.50
CA ALA A 51 -14.97 -15.77 3.47
C ALA A 51 -14.16 -16.19 2.22
N ALA A 52 -13.04 -16.93 2.42
CA ALA A 52 -12.22 -17.45 1.34
C ALA A 52 -12.83 -18.67 0.62
N GLY A 53 -13.88 -19.27 1.17
CA GLY A 53 -14.48 -20.51 0.64
C GLY A 53 -13.50 -21.70 0.64
N VAL A 54 -12.72 -21.85 1.72
CA VAL A 54 -11.74 -22.95 1.88
C VAL A 54 -11.87 -23.62 3.24
N ALA A 55 -11.43 -24.88 3.33
CA ALA A 55 -11.36 -25.58 4.61
C ALA A 55 -10.27 -24.98 5.50
N LYS A 56 -10.45 -25.05 6.83
CA LYS A 56 -9.49 -24.53 7.83
C LYS A 56 -8.08 -25.11 7.65
N MET A 57 -7.96 -26.38 7.31
CA MET A 57 -6.68 -27.03 7.01
C MET A 57 -5.95 -26.37 5.83
N SER A 58 -6.69 -25.85 4.84
CA SER A 58 -6.10 -25.14 3.71
C SER A 58 -5.39 -23.85 4.16
N LEU A 59 -5.87 -23.16 5.20
CA LEU A 59 -5.17 -22.01 5.74
C LEU A 59 -3.82 -22.43 6.33
N TYR A 60 -3.77 -23.46 7.16
CA TYR A 60 -2.53 -23.92 7.80
C TYR A 60 -1.54 -24.56 6.81
N ASN A 61 -2.02 -25.04 5.65
CA ASN A 61 -1.15 -25.48 4.55
C ASN A 61 -0.48 -24.31 3.80
N ASN A 62 -0.99 -23.08 3.94
CA ASN A 62 -0.50 -21.88 3.24
C ASN A 62 0.17 -20.86 4.16
N PHE A 63 -0.19 -20.85 5.43
CA PHE A 63 0.33 -19.92 6.46
C PHE A 63 0.50 -20.69 7.76
N ALA A 64 1.70 -20.64 8.35
CA ALA A 64 2.00 -21.39 9.57
C ALA A 64 1.17 -20.92 10.78
N SER A 65 0.75 -19.66 10.77
CA SER A 65 -0.03 -19.04 11.85
C SER A 65 -0.90 -17.89 11.33
N LYS A 66 -1.77 -17.36 12.20
CA LYS A 66 -2.47 -16.09 11.93
C LYS A 66 -1.48 -14.94 11.79
N ASP A 67 -0.41 -14.93 12.57
CA ASP A 67 0.62 -13.89 12.49
C ASP A 67 1.32 -13.90 11.15
N ASP A 68 1.66 -15.08 10.59
CA ASP A 68 2.19 -15.20 9.23
C ASP A 68 1.23 -14.64 8.18
N LEU A 69 -0.07 -14.88 8.34
CA LEU A 69 -1.09 -14.33 7.46
C LEU A 69 -1.17 -12.81 7.58
N VAL A 70 -1.04 -12.26 8.81
CA VAL A 70 -0.98 -10.82 9.05
C VAL A 70 0.25 -10.20 8.36
N LEU A 71 1.43 -10.81 8.49
CA LEU A 71 2.64 -10.33 7.80
C LEU A 71 2.45 -10.33 6.28
N ALA A 72 1.90 -11.42 5.73
CA ALA A 72 1.61 -11.51 4.30
C ALA A 72 0.56 -10.48 3.84
N TYR A 73 -0.45 -10.19 4.65
CA TYR A 73 -1.43 -9.14 4.40
C TYR A 73 -0.76 -7.76 4.33
N LEU A 74 0.09 -7.42 5.32
CA LEU A 74 0.79 -6.13 5.33
C LEU A 74 1.69 -5.96 4.12
N GLN A 75 2.42 -7.00 3.72
CA GLN A 75 3.23 -7.00 2.49
C GLN A 75 2.38 -6.82 1.23
N ALA A 76 1.23 -7.50 1.17
CA ALA A 76 0.31 -7.36 0.03
C ALA A 76 -0.30 -5.95 -0.06
N ARG A 77 -0.60 -5.29 1.06
CA ARG A 77 -1.08 -3.90 1.08
C ARG A 77 0.00 -2.92 0.61
N HIS A 78 1.24 -3.13 1.03
CA HIS A 78 2.37 -2.34 0.52
C HIS A 78 2.51 -2.48 -1.00
N GLN A 79 2.49 -3.71 -1.52
CA GLN A 79 2.60 -3.95 -2.96
C GLN A 79 1.41 -3.36 -3.74
N GLU A 80 0.19 -3.48 -3.23
CA GLU A 80 -0.99 -2.88 -3.85
C GLU A 80 -0.87 -1.36 -3.97
N TRP A 81 -0.35 -0.70 -2.93
CA TRP A 81 -0.08 0.74 -2.98
C TRP A 81 0.99 1.08 -4.03
N LEU A 82 2.09 0.31 -4.11
CA LEU A 82 3.10 0.49 -5.15
C LEU A 82 2.53 0.31 -6.55
N ASP A 83 1.60 -0.63 -6.75
CA ASP A 83 0.93 -0.86 -8.03
C ASP A 83 0.01 0.32 -8.39
N LEU A 84 -0.70 0.91 -7.41
CA LEU A 84 -1.49 2.13 -7.60
C LEU A 84 -0.60 3.30 -8.01
N TYR A 85 0.45 3.55 -7.26
CA TYR A 85 1.44 4.58 -7.55
C TYR A 85 2.07 4.38 -8.94
N GLY A 86 2.51 3.16 -9.26
CA GLY A 86 3.08 2.83 -10.57
C GLY A 86 2.12 3.14 -11.72
N ARG A 87 0.81 2.85 -11.56
CA ARG A 87 -0.21 3.22 -12.57
C ARG A 87 -0.30 4.74 -12.75
N ARG A 88 -0.28 5.51 -11.68
CA ARG A 88 -0.31 6.98 -11.76
C ARG A 88 0.95 7.54 -12.45
N LEU A 89 2.10 6.91 -12.24
CA LEU A 89 3.34 7.30 -12.92
C LEU A 89 3.31 7.09 -14.43
N THR A 90 2.53 6.13 -14.96
CA THR A 90 2.48 5.90 -16.43
C THR A 90 1.99 7.12 -17.21
N THR A 91 1.24 8.00 -16.56
CA THR A 91 0.69 9.23 -17.18
C THR A 91 1.32 10.50 -16.60
N ALA A 92 2.16 10.40 -15.58
CA ALA A 92 2.81 11.54 -14.96
C ALA A 92 3.93 12.08 -15.86
N THR A 93 3.95 13.39 -16.08
CA THR A 93 5.01 14.07 -16.84
C THR A 93 5.76 15.01 -15.91
N GLY A 94 7.02 14.65 -15.64
CA GLY A 94 7.93 15.45 -14.79
C GLY A 94 7.74 15.24 -13.28
N ALA A 95 8.69 15.78 -12.53
CA ALA A 95 8.85 15.55 -11.09
C ALA A 95 7.64 15.98 -10.25
N ARG A 96 7.05 17.14 -10.57
CA ARG A 96 5.86 17.65 -9.87
C ARG A 96 4.66 16.71 -10.01
N ALA A 97 4.47 16.13 -11.20
CA ALA A 97 3.44 15.12 -11.42
C ALA A 97 3.73 13.80 -10.68
N GLY A 98 5.00 13.48 -10.44
CA GLY A 98 5.41 12.37 -9.59
C GLY A 98 4.99 12.57 -8.12
N ILE A 99 5.13 13.77 -7.56
CA ILE A 99 4.62 14.12 -6.22
C ILE A 99 3.09 13.94 -6.19
N VAL A 100 2.37 14.43 -7.19
CA VAL A 100 0.91 14.23 -7.32
C VAL A 100 0.56 12.74 -7.32
N ALA A 101 1.31 11.91 -8.07
CA ALA A 101 1.07 10.47 -8.17
C ALA A 101 1.16 9.75 -6.82
N VAL A 102 2.02 10.22 -5.90
CA VAL A 102 2.10 9.68 -4.53
C VAL A 102 0.79 9.93 -3.77
N PHE A 103 0.27 11.14 -3.80
CA PHE A 103 -1.02 11.48 -3.16
C PHE A 103 -2.19 10.77 -3.84
N ASP A 104 -2.20 10.75 -5.17
CA ASP A 104 -3.26 10.13 -5.96
C ASP A 104 -3.34 8.61 -5.71
N ALA A 105 -2.23 7.93 -5.43
CA ALA A 105 -2.25 6.52 -5.03
C ALA A 105 -3.03 6.29 -3.72
N TYR A 106 -2.96 7.22 -2.77
CA TYR A 106 -3.77 7.18 -1.54
C TYR A 106 -5.23 7.56 -1.80
N ILE A 107 -5.49 8.50 -2.72
CA ILE A 107 -6.84 8.85 -3.16
C ILE A 107 -7.51 7.65 -3.84
N ASP A 108 -6.83 7.00 -4.79
CA ASP A 108 -7.32 5.78 -5.42
C ASP A 108 -7.68 4.71 -4.40
N HIS A 109 -6.83 4.57 -3.36
CA HIS A 109 -7.09 3.62 -2.30
C HIS A 109 -8.30 4.02 -1.46
N ALA A 110 -8.49 5.31 -1.17
CA ALA A 110 -9.64 5.81 -0.41
C ALA A 110 -10.97 5.70 -1.17
N GLU A 111 -10.91 5.75 -2.51
CA GLU A 111 -12.08 5.65 -3.40
C GLU A 111 -12.44 4.19 -3.75
N MET A 112 -11.68 3.20 -3.29
CA MET A 112 -12.06 1.79 -3.43
C MET A 112 -13.37 1.48 -2.70
N ALA A 113 -14.11 0.50 -3.21
CA ALA A 113 -15.32 0.02 -2.55
C ALA A 113 -14.97 -0.76 -1.28
N TYR A 114 -15.28 -0.20 -0.13
CA TYR A 114 -15.14 -0.85 1.18
C TYR A 114 -16.51 -1.16 1.78
N ARG A 115 -16.62 -2.32 2.44
CA ARG A 115 -17.87 -2.78 3.07
C ARG A 115 -18.43 -1.77 4.08
N HIS A 116 -17.56 -1.09 4.83
CA HIS A 116 -17.93 -0.12 5.87
C HIS A 116 -17.38 1.28 5.57
N GLY A 117 -17.11 1.58 4.29
CA GLY A 117 -16.49 2.84 3.89
C GLY A 117 -14.97 2.90 4.14
N PHE A 118 -14.36 3.99 3.73
CA PHE A 118 -12.94 4.23 3.94
C PHE A 118 -12.64 4.51 5.42
N ARG A 119 -11.68 3.76 5.99
CA ARG A 119 -11.29 3.86 7.41
C ARG A 119 -9.84 4.29 7.60
N GLY A 120 -9.27 4.98 6.62
CA GLY A 120 -7.87 5.39 6.63
C GLY A 120 -6.92 4.29 6.17
N CYS A 121 -5.65 4.44 6.54
CA CYS A 121 -4.59 3.54 6.12
C CYS A 121 -4.71 2.16 6.79
N GLY A 122 -5.04 1.12 6.01
CA GLY A 122 -5.16 -0.26 6.52
C GLY A 122 -3.88 -0.80 7.14
N LEU A 123 -2.70 -0.34 6.67
CA LEU A 123 -1.41 -0.69 7.28
C LEU A 123 -1.27 -0.11 8.69
N LEU A 124 -1.60 1.18 8.88
CA LEU A 124 -1.55 1.81 10.20
C LEU A 124 -2.62 1.26 11.15
N ASN A 125 -3.83 0.99 10.65
CA ASN A 125 -4.90 0.39 11.44
C ASN A 125 -4.45 -0.97 11.99
N ALA A 126 -3.87 -1.84 11.16
CA ALA A 126 -3.33 -3.11 11.60
C ALA A 126 -2.15 -2.93 12.57
N ALA A 127 -1.21 -2.00 12.29
CA ALA A 127 -0.07 -1.75 13.17
C ALA A 127 -0.47 -1.25 14.56
N ALA A 128 -1.58 -0.52 14.68
CA ALA A 128 -2.10 -0.05 15.97
C ALA A 128 -2.52 -1.20 16.90
N GLU A 129 -2.92 -2.34 16.32
CA GLU A 129 -3.32 -3.53 17.07
C GLU A 129 -2.14 -4.46 17.42
N LEU A 130 -0.95 -4.22 16.86
CA LEU A 130 0.24 -5.04 17.08
C LEU A 130 1.09 -4.49 18.24
N PRO A 131 1.68 -5.36 19.09
CA PRO A 131 2.59 -4.95 20.15
C PRO A 131 3.80 -4.16 19.63
N ALA A 132 4.36 -3.29 20.45
CA ALA A 132 5.63 -2.63 20.16
C ALA A 132 6.71 -3.68 19.85
N GLY A 133 7.50 -3.45 18.79
CA GLY A 133 8.55 -4.39 18.36
C GLY A 133 8.06 -5.56 17.51
N ALA A 134 6.75 -5.75 17.32
CA ALA A 134 6.25 -6.82 16.46
C ALA A 134 6.76 -6.67 15.00
N PRO A 135 7.09 -7.78 14.30
CA PRO A 135 7.59 -7.74 12.92
C PRO A 135 6.65 -6.99 11.95
N GLY A 136 5.34 -7.09 12.14
CA GLY A 136 4.34 -6.39 11.32
C GLY A 136 4.48 -4.86 11.39
N ARG A 137 4.85 -4.31 12.56
CA ARG A 137 5.11 -2.86 12.69
C ARG A 137 6.34 -2.42 11.89
N ALA A 138 7.36 -3.28 11.77
CA ALA A 138 8.53 -3.00 10.94
C ALA A 138 8.17 -2.94 9.44
N ILE A 139 7.26 -3.81 8.96
CA ILE A 139 6.75 -3.75 7.57
C ILE A 139 6.04 -2.42 7.33
N VAL A 140 5.18 -1.99 8.26
CA VAL A 140 4.45 -0.72 8.11
C VAL A 140 5.39 0.48 8.15
N ARG A 141 6.37 0.49 9.08
CA ARG A 141 7.40 1.53 9.11
C ARG A 141 8.15 1.62 7.78
N ARG A 142 8.61 0.48 7.25
CA ARG A 142 9.31 0.42 5.97
C ARG A 142 8.45 1.00 4.83
N HIS A 143 7.17 0.66 4.79
CA HIS A 143 6.25 1.25 3.80
C HIS A 143 6.24 2.77 3.88
N LYS A 144 6.23 3.37 5.08
CA LYS A 144 6.23 4.83 5.25
C LYS A 144 7.56 5.46 4.82
N GLU A 145 8.68 4.81 5.18
CA GLU A 145 10.02 5.19 4.74
C GLU A 145 10.14 5.15 3.20
N ASP A 146 9.59 4.11 2.56
CA ASP A 146 9.60 3.98 1.10
C ASP A 146 8.76 5.08 0.42
N VAL A 147 7.58 5.43 0.96
CA VAL A 147 6.73 6.53 0.46
C VAL A 147 7.45 7.87 0.57
N GLU A 148 8.10 8.14 1.71
CA GLU A 148 8.87 9.36 1.92
C GLU A 148 10.07 9.44 0.98
N ALA A 149 10.77 8.32 0.75
CA ALA A 149 11.87 8.25 -0.20
C ALA A 149 11.43 8.55 -1.64
N LEU A 150 10.23 8.11 -2.05
CA LEU A 150 9.64 8.46 -3.35
C LEU A 150 9.35 9.97 -3.44
N LEU A 151 8.79 10.57 -2.39
CA LEU A 151 8.61 12.04 -2.34
C LEU A 151 9.95 12.77 -2.44
N ALA A 152 10.98 12.31 -1.71
CA ALA A 152 12.32 12.90 -1.76
C ALA A 152 12.94 12.83 -3.15
N ALA A 153 12.79 11.69 -3.83
CA ALA A 153 13.26 11.53 -5.20
C ALA A 153 12.60 12.54 -6.15
N HIS A 154 11.27 12.66 -6.10
CA HIS A 154 10.56 13.64 -6.93
C HIS A 154 10.89 15.09 -6.58
N VAL A 155 11.05 15.41 -5.29
CA VAL A 155 11.48 16.76 -4.87
C VAL A 155 12.89 17.08 -5.40
N ALA A 156 13.81 16.12 -5.35
CA ALA A 156 15.15 16.30 -5.92
C ALA A 156 15.11 16.50 -7.44
N ASP A 157 14.27 15.73 -8.15
CA ASP A 157 14.11 15.79 -9.60
C ASP A 157 13.46 17.08 -10.09
N LEU A 158 12.88 17.91 -9.20
CA LEU A 158 12.43 19.26 -9.56
C LEU A 158 13.61 20.16 -10.00
N GLY A 159 14.81 19.92 -9.45
CA GLY A 159 16.01 20.70 -9.76
C GLY A 159 15.99 22.16 -9.29
N THR A 160 14.93 22.60 -8.63
CA THR A 160 14.69 23.97 -8.15
C THR A 160 14.70 24.08 -6.62
N VAL A 161 14.84 22.96 -5.91
CA VAL A 161 14.94 22.88 -4.46
C VAL A 161 16.40 22.64 -4.08
N ALA A 162 16.95 23.44 -3.17
CA ALA A 162 18.32 23.26 -2.71
C ALA A 162 18.52 21.86 -2.09
N PRO A 163 19.63 21.13 -2.36
CA PRO A 163 19.83 19.74 -1.94
C PRO A 163 19.61 19.51 -0.43
N GLN A 164 20.01 20.46 0.42
CA GLN A 164 19.84 20.37 1.88
C GLN A 164 18.38 20.51 2.33
N ARG A 165 17.47 20.97 1.47
CA ARG A 165 16.04 21.13 1.73
C ARG A 165 15.20 19.97 1.24
N VAL A 166 15.77 19.08 0.40
CA VAL A 166 15.02 17.95 -0.21
C VAL A 166 14.43 17.04 0.86
N ALA A 167 15.26 16.53 1.76
CA ALA A 167 14.80 15.62 2.81
C ALA A 167 13.80 16.28 3.79
N PRO A 168 14.05 17.48 4.34
CA PRO A 168 13.06 18.16 5.17
C PRO A 168 11.73 18.44 4.48
N LEU A 169 11.75 18.77 3.18
CA LEU A 169 10.52 18.99 2.43
C LEU A 169 9.77 17.68 2.20
N ALA A 170 10.46 16.59 1.86
CA ALA A 170 9.85 15.27 1.70
C ALA A 170 9.20 14.79 3.00
N GLU A 171 9.86 14.95 4.14
CA GLU A 171 9.33 14.66 5.47
C GLU A 171 8.06 15.48 5.76
N GLN A 172 8.07 16.79 5.46
CA GLN A 172 6.89 17.64 5.61
C GLN A 172 5.72 17.16 4.76
N LEU A 173 5.95 16.80 3.50
CA LEU A 173 4.94 16.26 2.59
C LEU A 173 4.40 14.92 3.10
N SER A 174 5.28 14.07 3.62
CA SER A 174 4.93 12.77 4.23
C SER A 174 4.01 12.97 5.44
N PHE A 175 4.32 13.90 6.36
CA PHE A 175 3.47 14.18 7.51
C PHE A 175 2.12 14.80 7.11
N MET A 176 2.08 15.65 6.10
CA MET A 176 0.82 16.19 5.56
C MET A 176 -0.06 15.07 5.00
N LEU A 177 0.54 14.12 4.25
CA LEU A 177 -0.15 12.96 3.70
C LEU A 177 -0.71 12.07 4.80
N GLU A 178 0.11 11.71 5.80
CA GLU A 178 -0.30 10.84 6.90
C GLU A 178 -1.44 11.46 7.73
N GLY A 179 -1.33 12.75 8.04
CA GLY A 179 -2.41 13.48 8.73
C GLY A 179 -3.70 13.53 7.92
N ALA A 180 -3.60 13.70 6.60
CA ALA A 180 -4.75 13.70 5.71
C ALA A 180 -5.41 12.30 5.61
N VAL A 181 -4.62 11.24 5.48
CA VAL A 181 -5.13 9.85 5.45
C VAL A 181 -5.88 9.50 6.74
N ALA A 182 -5.30 9.87 7.90
CA ALA A 182 -5.93 9.63 9.19
C ALA A 182 -7.29 10.36 9.31
N ARG A 183 -7.33 11.63 8.93
CA ARG A 183 -8.57 12.43 8.97
C ARG A 183 -9.59 11.99 7.93
N ALA A 184 -9.17 11.69 6.71
CA ALA A 184 -10.03 11.17 5.65
C ALA A 184 -10.71 9.85 6.08
N GLY A 185 -9.99 9.00 6.84
CA GLY A 185 -10.57 7.80 7.43
C GLY A 185 -11.66 8.07 8.48
N LEU A 186 -11.63 9.22 9.17
CA LEU A 186 -12.70 9.64 10.09
C LEU A 186 -13.92 10.19 9.32
N GLU A 187 -13.68 10.88 8.21
CA GLU A 187 -14.76 11.41 7.35
C GLU A 187 -15.36 10.33 6.43
N GLY A 188 -14.66 9.22 6.21
CA GLY A 188 -15.10 8.13 5.35
C GLY A 188 -15.03 8.41 3.84
N ASN A 189 -14.27 9.44 3.41
CA ASN A 189 -14.13 9.84 2.01
C ASN A 189 -12.73 10.41 1.71
N ALA A 190 -12.45 10.72 0.42
CA ALA A 190 -11.14 11.20 -0.04
C ALA A 190 -10.96 12.73 -0.03
N ASP A 191 -11.95 13.52 0.36
CA ASP A 191 -11.93 14.99 0.20
C ASP A 191 -10.71 15.65 0.87
N LEU A 192 -10.34 15.17 2.07
CA LEU A 192 -9.18 15.70 2.79
C LEU A 192 -7.85 15.29 2.13
N LEU A 193 -7.80 14.16 1.42
CA LEU A 193 -6.63 13.77 0.64
C LEU A 193 -6.44 14.67 -0.59
N HIS A 194 -7.52 15.00 -1.31
CA HIS A 194 -7.47 15.96 -2.40
C HIS A 194 -6.96 17.33 -1.91
N ARG A 195 -7.49 17.81 -0.79
CA ARG A 195 -7.03 19.09 -0.20
C ARG A 195 -5.57 19.02 0.24
N ALA A 196 -5.12 17.92 0.83
CA ALA A 196 -3.72 17.77 1.25
C ALA A 196 -2.78 17.75 0.04
N ARG A 197 -3.16 17.09 -1.06
CA ARG A 197 -2.41 17.13 -2.31
C ARG A 197 -2.24 18.57 -2.81
N ASP A 198 -3.32 19.33 -2.85
CA ASP A 198 -3.28 20.71 -3.35
C ASP A 198 -2.44 21.61 -2.44
N LEU A 199 -2.52 21.44 -1.11
CA LEU A 199 -1.68 22.12 -0.15
C LEU A 199 -0.21 21.71 -0.25
N ALA A 200 0.07 20.43 -0.45
CA ALA A 200 1.42 19.91 -0.67
C ALA A 200 2.08 20.58 -1.89
N LEU A 201 1.33 20.75 -2.98
CA LEU A 201 1.83 21.44 -4.17
C LEU A 201 2.12 22.93 -3.91
N GLN A 202 1.31 23.62 -3.11
CA GLN A 202 1.60 25.01 -2.70
C GLN A 202 2.89 25.09 -1.88
N VAL A 203 3.12 24.14 -0.97
CA VAL A 203 4.36 24.04 -0.18
C VAL A 203 5.57 23.79 -1.09
N VAL A 204 5.44 22.89 -2.07
CA VAL A 204 6.49 22.64 -3.07
C VAL A 204 6.79 23.91 -3.86
N ASP A 205 5.77 24.56 -4.42
CA ASP A 205 5.92 25.76 -5.25
C ASP A 205 6.57 26.93 -4.45
N ALA A 206 6.23 27.07 -3.15
CA ALA A 206 6.85 28.03 -2.26
C ALA A 206 8.29 27.67 -1.83
N SER A 207 8.69 26.41 -2.01
CA SER A 207 10.01 25.91 -1.63
C SER A 207 11.02 25.93 -2.79
N THR A 208 10.57 26.24 -4.00
CA THR A 208 11.46 26.43 -5.15
C THR A 208 12.23 27.73 -4.98
N ASP A 209 13.55 27.66 -5.12
CA ASP A 209 14.39 28.86 -5.08
C ASP A 209 14.05 29.72 -6.31
N THR A 210 13.42 30.87 -6.07
CA THR A 210 13.30 31.90 -7.12
C THR A 210 14.72 32.36 -7.44
N PRO A 211 15.18 32.26 -8.71
CA PRO A 211 16.49 32.82 -9.03
C PRO A 211 16.51 34.31 -8.63
N VAL A 212 17.40 34.63 -7.70
CA VAL A 212 17.71 36.03 -7.37
C VAL A 212 18.22 36.65 -8.67
N ARG A 213 17.47 37.59 -9.23
CA ARG A 213 17.85 38.39 -10.41
C ARG A 213 18.97 39.35 -10.03
#